data_e15d52bf90b1fb7f42d0d1d9c2c3f29c
#
_entry.id   e15d52bf90b1fb7f42d0d1d9c2c3f29c
#
_cell.length_a   1.000
_cell.length_b   1.000
_cell.length_c   1.000
_cell.angle_alpha   90.00
_cell.angle_beta   90.00
_cell.angle_gamma   90.00
#
_symmetry.space_group_name_H-M   'P 1'
#
loop_
_entity.id
_entity.type
_entity.pdbx_description
1 polymer ?
#
loop_
_entity_poly.entity_id
_entity_poly.type
_entity_poly.pdbx_seq_one_letter_code
_entity_poly.pdbx_strand_id
1 'polypeptide(L)'
;MIRKLLQRLTDTSDGGKHLPWITRRVMAWLSGFDTDKYWHRQFIVANPKARVNPLLKAYYLLWIKRVDSKHNCSFGTSFNKGMRAITPPYLPHGPNGIIVGSDAKIGRGCIIYHQVTIAGGGVVIGDYVELGAGAKVLPNVKIGNHVHVGANCV
;
A
#
# COMPACT_ATOMS: atom_id res chain seq x y z
N MET A 1 -17.65 23.59 -19.06
CA MET A 1 -16.86 23.81 -17.83
C MET A 1 -16.96 22.63 -16.85
N ILE A 2 -18.16 22.20 -16.46
CA ILE A 2 -18.42 21.11 -15.52
C ILE A 2 -17.79 19.77 -15.99
N ARG A 3 -17.90 19.41 -17.30
CA ARG A 3 -17.36 18.16 -17.85
C ARG A 3 -15.82 18.05 -17.68
N LYS A 4 -15.08 19.14 -17.90
CA LYS A 4 -13.63 19.19 -17.68
C LYS A 4 -13.27 19.11 -16.20
N LEU A 5 -14.10 19.66 -15.32
CA LEU A 5 -13.93 19.55 -13.87
C LEU A 5 -14.15 18.10 -13.41
N LEU A 6 -15.22 17.45 -13.85
CA LEU A 6 -15.51 16.06 -13.54
C LEU A 6 -14.40 15.15 -14.07
N GLN A 7 -13.90 15.38 -15.27
CA GLN A 7 -12.81 14.60 -15.86
C GLN A 7 -11.51 14.72 -15.02
N ARG A 8 -11.19 15.92 -14.53
CA ARG A 8 -10.06 16.12 -13.60
C ARG A 8 -10.28 15.45 -12.24
N LEU A 9 -11.52 15.38 -11.75
CA LEU A 9 -11.85 14.71 -10.48
C LEU A 9 -11.80 13.18 -10.57
N THR A 10 -11.93 12.63 -11.77
CA THR A 10 -11.89 11.17 -12.00
C THR A 10 -10.53 10.68 -12.51
N ASP A 11 -9.65 11.59 -12.93
CA ASP A 11 -8.29 11.25 -13.33
C ASP A 11 -7.44 10.98 -12.08
N THR A 12 -7.14 9.72 -11.85
CA THR A 12 -6.32 9.23 -10.71
C THR A 12 -4.98 8.67 -11.17
N SER A 13 -4.56 9.00 -12.40
CA SER A 13 -3.32 8.47 -13.00
C SER A 13 -2.06 8.73 -12.18
N ASP A 14 -2.03 9.78 -11.36
CA ASP A 14 -0.93 10.14 -10.47
C ASP A 14 -1.23 9.87 -8.97
N GLY A 15 -2.20 9.00 -8.68
CA GLY A 15 -2.66 8.74 -7.32
C GLY A 15 -3.57 9.83 -6.75
N GLY A 16 -4.13 10.66 -7.62
CA GLY A 16 -4.97 11.76 -7.22
C GLY A 16 -4.23 12.87 -6.46
N LYS A 17 -2.90 12.94 -6.55
CA LYS A 17 -2.09 13.97 -5.87
C LYS A 17 -2.45 15.39 -6.30
N HIS A 18 -2.92 15.55 -7.54
CA HIS A 18 -3.40 16.82 -8.08
C HIS A 18 -4.81 17.20 -7.59
N LEU A 19 -5.53 16.26 -6.96
CA LEU A 19 -6.88 16.53 -6.47
C LEU A 19 -6.84 17.47 -5.24
N PRO A 20 -7.80 18.41 -5.13
CA PRO A 20 -7.96 19.19 -3.92
C PRO A 20 -8.04 18.30 -2.67
N TRP A 21 -7.45 18.74 -1.57
CA TRP A 21 -7.40 17.96 -0.32
C TRP A 21 -8.80 17.48 0.15
N ILE A 22 -9.85 18.29 -0.10
CA ILE A 22 -11.24 17.94 0.23
C ILE A 22 -11.67 16.71 -0.58
N THR A 23 -11.43 16.71 -1.90
CA THR A 23 -11.80 15.60 -2.78
C THR A 23 -11.07 14.31 -2.36
N ARG A 24 -9.77 14.39 -2.05
CA ARG A 24 -9.00 13.25 -1.52
C ARG A 24 -9.61 12.70 -0.24
N ARG A 25 -10.06 13.56 0.69
CA ARG A 25 -10.72 13.12 1.94
C ARG A 25 -12.08 12.47 1.69
N VAL A 26 -12.88 13.03 0.77
CA VAL A 26 -14.16 12.45 0.38
C VAL A 26 -13.95 11.07 -0.26
N MET A 27 -13.01 10.95 -1.20
CA MET A 27 -12.69 9.67 -1.83
C MET A 27 -12.17 8.64 -0.82
N ALA A 28 -11.29 9.05 0.10
CA ALA A 28 -10.81 8.18 1.19
C ALA A 28 -11.94 7.74 2.12
N TRP A 29 -12.93 8.60 2.36
CA TRP A 29 -14.11 8.24 3.16
C TRP A 29 -15.01 7.24 2.41
N LEU A 30 -15.28 7.47 1.12
CA LEU A 30 -16.08 6.59 0.28
C LEU A 30 -15.44 5.21 0.11
N SER A 31 -14.14 5.16 -0.20
CA SER A 31 -13.40 3.90 -0.34
C SER A 31 -13.17 3.20 0.99
N GLY A 32 -13.16 3.96 2.10
CA GLY A 32 -12.77 3.49 3.42
C GLY A 32 -11.27 3.20 3.55
N PHE A 33 -10.44 3.67 2.60
CA PHE A 33 -9.00 3.56 2.61
C PHE A 33 -8.34 4.93 2.42
N ASP A 34 -7.67 5.39 3.45
CA ASP A 34 -6.85 6.61 3.46
C ASP A 34 -5.38 6.18 3.48
N THR A 35 -4.71 6.29 2.36
CA THR A 35 -3.32 5.83 2.16
C THR A 35 -2.37 6.47 3.17
N ASP A 36 -2.42 7.80 3.33
CA ASP A 36 -1.49 8.53 4.21
C ASP A 36 -1.68 8.10 5.67
N LYS A 37 -2.94 8.00 6.09
CA LYS A 37 -3.30 7.57 7.44
C LYS A 37 -2.93 6.11 7.70
N TYR A 38 -3.12 5.24 6.71
CA TYR A 38 -2.78 3.82 6.81
C TYR A 38 -1.27 3.65 7.03
N TRP A 39 -0.43 4.21 6.16
CA TRP A 39 1.02 4.08 6.25
C TRP A 39 1.61 4.77 7.47
N HIS A 40 1.10 5.95 7.84
CA HIS A 40 1.51 6.62 9.07
C HIS A 40 1.30 5.74 10.31
N ARG A 41 0.12 5.14 10.45
CA ARG A 41 -0.20 4.24 11.55
C ARG A 41 0.61 2.96 11.52
N GLN A 42 0.79 2.38 10.32
CA GLN A 42 1.59 1.17 10.15
C GLN A 42 3.04 1.39 10.59
N PHE A 43 3.66 2.50 10.20
CA PHE A 43 5.02 2.82 10.64
C PHE A 43 5.13 3.00 12.16
N ILE A 44 4.14 3.63 12.79
CA ILE A 44 4.11 3.76 14.26
C ILE A 44 4.00 2.38 14.92
N VAL A 45 3.10 1.52 14.43
CA VAL A 45 2.87 0.18 14.99
C VAL A 45 4.10 -0.72 14.84
N ALA A 46 4.76 -0.66 13.69
CA ALA A 46 5.95 -1.46 13.41
C ALA A 46 7.21 -0.98 14.16
N ASN A 47 7.31 0.31 14.49
CA ASN A 47 8.51 0.87 15.10
C ASN A 47 8.55 0.61 16.62
N PRO A 48 9.51 -0.22 17.12
CA PRO A 48 9.66 -0.46 18.57
C PRO A 48 10.10 0.79 19.35
N LYS A 49 10.77 1.73 18.68
CA LYS A 49 11.26 3.00 19.29
C LYS A 49 10.24 4.14 19.22
N ALA A 50 9.05 3.91 18.66
CA ALA A 50 8.01 4.93 18.61
C ALA A 50 7.55 5.30 20.03
N ARG A 51 7.79 6.55 20.42
CA ARG A 51 7.36 7.11 21.73
C ARG A 51 5.86 7.46 21.66
N VAL A 52 5.01 6.47 21.64
CA VAL A 52 3.56 6.60 21.57
C VAL A 52 2.94 5.77 22.69
N ASN A 53 1.86 6.28 23.28
CA ASN A 53 1.12 5.56 24.32
C ASN A 53 0.74 4.14 23.81
N PRO A 54 1.03 3.07 24.60
CA PRO A 54 0.72 1.69 24.21
C PRO A 54 -0.75 1.46 23.82
N LEU A 55 -1.69 2.10 24.50
CA LEU A 55 -3.13 2.01 24.17
C LEU A 55 -3.44 2.61 22.79
N LEU A 56 -2.81 3.76 22.46
CA LEU A 56 -2.96 4.37 21.13
C LEU A 56 -2.33 3.50 20.06
N LYS A 57 -1.20 2.86 20.36
CA LYS A 57 -0.53 1.92 19.43
C LYS A 57 -1.40 0.68 19.17
N ALA A 58 -2.03 0.14 20.21
CA ALA A 58 -2.99 -0.96 20.10
C ALA A 58 -4.22 -0.54 19.27
N TYR A 59 -4.77 0.64 19.51
CA TYR A 59 -5.86 1.19 18.69
C TYR A 59 -5.47 1.32 17.20
N TYR A 60 -4.26 1.79 16.90
CA TYR A 60 -3.77 1.85 15.52
C TYR A 60 -3.68 0.48 14.88
N LEU A 61 -3.20 -0.52 15.62
CA LEU A 61 -3.15 -1.90 15.13
C LEU A 61 -4.55 -2.44 14.81
N LEU A 62 -5.51 -2.27 15.72
CA LEU A 62 -6.90 -2.70 15.50
C LEU A 62 -7.53 -2.00 14.29
N TRP A 63 -7.28 -0.70 14.14
CA TRP A 63 -7.74 0.05 12.99
C TRP A 63 -7.14 -0.47 11.67
N ILE A 64 -5.82 -0.74 11.63
CA ILE A 64 -5.16 -1.34 10.46
C ILE A 64 -5.81 -2.69 10.15
N LYS A 65 -5.98 -3.57 11.14
CA LYS A 65 -6.61 -4.88 10.94
C LYS A 65 -8.04 -4.79 10.41
N ARG A 66 -8.81 -3.79 10.87
CA ARG A 66 -10.15 -3.52 10.32
C ARG A 66 -10.10 -3.11 8.85
N VAL A 67 -9.15 -2.25 8.47
CA VAL A 67 -8.95 -1.84 7.07
C VAL A 67 -8.48 -3.02 6.22
N ASP A 68 -7.50 -3.80 6.71
CA ASP A 68 -7.00 -5.01 6.06
C ASP A 68 -8.14 -6.00 5.77
N SER A 69 -8.99 -6.26 6.78
CA SER A 69 -10.14 -7.15 6.64
C SER A 69 -11.17 -6.64 5.62
N LYS A 70 -11.47 -5.33 5.66
CA LYS A 70 -12.45 -4.71 4.74
C LYS A 70 -12.03 -4.83 3.27
N HIS A 71 -10.73 -4.75 2.99
CA HIS A 71 -10.19 -4.77 1.64
C HIS A 71 -9.56 -6.11 1.26
N ASN A 72 -9.67 -7.12 2.11
CA ASN A 72 -8.99 -8.41 1.92
C ASN A 72 -7.50 -8.23 1.58
N CYS A 73 -6.82 -7.37 2.31
CA CYS A 73 -5.42 -7.03 2.05
C CYS A 73 -4.55 -7.22 3.30
N SER A 74 -3.24 -7.27 3.09
CA SER A 74 -2.27 -7.24 4.18
C SER A 74 -0.93 -6.72 3.66
N PHE A 75 -0.41 -5.69 4.29
CA PHE A 75 0.95 -5.22 4.03
C PHE A 75 1.91 -5.71 5.12
N GLY A 76 1.66 -6.91 5.62
CA GLY A 76 2.51 -7.62 6.56
C GLY A 76 2.81 -6.84 7.83
N THR A 77 1.89 -6.07 8.39
CA THR A 77 2.07 -5.30 9.62
C THR A 77 2.45 -6.22 10.79
N SER A 78 3.62 -5.97 11.40
CA SER A 78 4.11 -6.69 12.56
C SER A 78 4.33 -5.74 13.72
N PHE A 79 3.70 -6.04 14.85
CA PHE A 79 3.80 -5.21 16.05
C PHE A 79 5.23 -5.25 16.62
N ASN A 80 5.86 -4.08 16.75
CA ASN A 80 7.20 -3.91 17.35
C ASN A 80 8.34 -4.74 16.72
N LYS A 81 8.21 -5.24 15.49
CA LYS A 81 9.26 -6.03 14.82
C LYS A 81 10.24 -5.19 13.99
N GLY A 82 10.22 -3.88 14.16
CA GLY A 82 11.06 -2.94 13.43
C GLY A 82 10.37 -2.35 12.20
N MET A 83 10.95 -1.26 11.71
CA MET A 83 10.51 -0.65 10.45
C MET A 83 10.94 -1.53 9.29
N ARG A 84 10.01 -1.76 8.37
CA ARG A 84 10.31 -2.48 7.15
C ARG A 84 10.87 -1.54 6.10
N ALA A 85 11.65 -2.12 5.21
CA ALA A 85 12.09 -1.44 4.02
C ALA A 85 10.98 -1.44 2.94
N ILE A 86 9.76 -1.02 3.32
CA ILE A 86 8.65 -0.81 2.40
C ILE A 86 8.46 0.69 2.26
N THR A 87 8.74 1.21 1.07
CA THR A 87 8.28 2.54 0.68
C THR A 87 6.83 2.40 0.22
N PRO A 88 5.89 3.25 0.71
CA PRO A 88 4.49 3.17 0.33
C PRO A 88 4.32 3.16 -1.20
N PRO A 89 3.81 2.08 -1.80
CA PRO A 89 3.57 2.01 -3.23
C PRO A 89 2.33 2.82 -3.61
N TYR A 90 2.25 3.19 -4.88
CA TYR A 90 1.01 3.69 -5.44
C TYR A 90 0.07 2.53 -5.75
N LEU A 91 -1.19 2.65 -5.34
CA LEU A 91 -2.24 1.64 -5.47
C LEU A 91 -3.38 2.19 -6.34
N PRO A 92 -3.33 2.02 -7.67
CA PRO A 92 -4.32 2.62 -8.59
C PRO A 92 -5.77 2.23 -8.26
N HIS A 93 -5.98 0.99 -7.83
CA HIS A 93 -7.30 0.44 -7.50
C HIS A 93 -7.50 0.23 -5.99
N GLY A 94 -6.76 0.99 -5.16
CA GLY A 94 -6.75 0.75 -3.72
C GLY A 94 -6.08 -0.57 -3.33
N PRO A 95 -6.17 -0.97 -2.06
CA PRO A 95 -5.44 -2.13 -1.54
C PRO A 95 -6.10 -3.48 -1.80
N ASN A 96 -7.16 -3.54 -2.60
CA ASN A 96 -8.04 -4.70 -2.75
C ASN A 96 -7.30 -6.00 -3.12
N GLY A 97 -7.31 -6.97 -2.22
CA GLY A 97 -6.69 -8.29 -2.42
C GLY A 97 -5.17 -8.30 -2.45
N ILE A 98 -4.50 -7.20 -2.09
CA ILE A 98 -3.04 -7.13 -2.08
C ILE A 98 -2.51 -7.78 -0.80
N ILE A 99 -1.68 -8.79 -0.95
CA ILE A 99 -1.02 -9.47 0.17
C ILE A 99 0.50 -9.30 0.05
N VAL A 100 1.11 -8.72 1.07
CA VAL A 100 2.57 -8.50 1.13
C VAL A 100 3.14 -9.22 2.36
N GLY A 101 4.12 -10.05 2.12
CA GLY A 101 4.86 -10.76 3.16
C GLY A 101 5.56 -9.83 4.14
N SER A 102 5.71 -10.33 5.36
CA SER A 102 6.19 -9.49 6.48
C SER A 102 7.64 -9.03 6.39
N ASP A 103 8.45 -9.66 5.59
CA ASP A 103 9.88 -9.39 5.38
C ASP A 103 10.21 -8.90 3.97
N ALA A 104 9.20 -8.74 3.11
CA ALA A 104 9.38 -8.21 1.77
C ALA A 104 9.91 -6.76 1.82
N LYS A 105 10.81 -6.43 0.90
CA LYS A 105 11.34 -5.09 0.70
C LYS A 105 10.77 -4.53 -0.59
N ILE A 106 10.27 -3.30 -0.55
CA ILE A 106 9.68 -2.61 -1.71
C ILE A 106 10.33 -1.24 -1.85
N GLY A 107 10.91 -0.98 -3.00
CA GLY A 107 11.59 0.25 -3.35
C GLY A 107 10.64 1.43 -3.57
N ARG A 108 11.20 2.54 -4.03
CA ARG A 108 10.46 3.80 -4.24
C ARG A 108 9.69 3.78 -5.56
N GLY A 109 8.57 4.51 -5.61
CA GLY A 109 7.83 4.75 -6.83
C GLY A 109 7.19 3.50 -7.44
N CYS A 110 7.08 2.40 -6.68
CA CYS A 110 6.43 1.19 -7.16
C CYS A 110 4.92 1.39 -7.32
N ILE A 111 4.37 0.72 -8.33
CA ILE A 111 2.93 0.65 -8.61
C ILE A 111 2.49 -0.78 -8.40
N ILE A 112 1.46 -1.00 -7.58
CA ILE A 112 0.93 -2.32 -7.29
C ILE A 112 -0.57 -2.33 -7.56
N TYR A 113 -0.99 -3.14 -8.53
CA TYR A 113 -2.38 -3.31 -8.85
C TYR A 113 -3.08 -4.28 -7.89
N HIS A 114 -4.39 -4.37 -7.99
CA HIS A 114 -5.22 -5.23 -7.13
C HIS A 114 -4.85 -6.73 -7.26
N GLN A 115 -5.13 -7.50 -6.21
CA GLN A 115 -4.93 -8.96 -6.14
C GLN A 115 -3.47 -9.42 -6.31
N VAL A 116 -2.50 -8.52 -6.20
CA VAL A 116 -1.08 -8.87 -6.21
C VAL A 116 -0.71 -9.56 -4.91
N THR A 117 0.06 -10.65 -5.02
CA THR A 117 0.64 -11.33 -3.85
C THR A 117 2.16 -11.23 -3.93
N ILE A 118 2.77 -10.67 -2.90
CA ILE A 118 4.21 -10.65 -2.70
C ILE A 118 4.49 -11.55 -1.50
N ALA A 119 5.09 -12.71 -1.74
CA ALA A 119 5.39 -13.65 -0.68
C ALA A 119 6.41 -13.07 0.33
N GLY A 120 6.48 -13.69 1.50
CA GLY A 120 7.62 -13.54 2.41
C GLY A 120 8.84 -14.33 1.92
N GLY A 121 9.84 -14.49 2.79
CA GLY A 121 11.02 -15.27 2.47
C GLY A 121 12.05 -14.48 1.66
N GLY A 122 12.30 -13.22 2.03
CA GLY A 122 13.40 -12.45 1.49
C GLY A 122 13.16 -11.82 0.11
N VAL A 123 11.92 -11.63 -0.30
CA VAL A 123 11.58 -10.93 -1.54
C VAL A 123 12.11 -9.49 -1.52
N VAL A 124 12.75 -9.07 -2.61
CA VAL A 124 13.25 -7.72 -2.81
C VAL A 124 12.73 -7.18 -4.14
N ILE A 125 12.01 -6.06 -4.07
CA ILE A 125 11.50 -5.33 -5.23
C ILE A 125 12.23 -3.99 -5.28
N GLY A 126 12.84 -3.68 -6.43
CA GLY A 126 13.58 -2.47 -6.67
C GLY A 126 12.69 -1.23 -6.79
N ASP A 127 13.31 -0.13 -7.24
CA ASP A 127 12.62 1.14 -7.44
C ASP A 127 11.83 1.14 -8.76
N TYR A 128 10.70 1.85 -8.79
CA TYR A 128 9.86 2.08 -9.97
C TYR A 128 9.40 0.78 -10.66
N VAL A 129 9.14 -0.25 -9.88
CA VAL A 129 8.60 -1.52 -10.37
C VAL A 129 7.08 -1.43 -10.45
N GLU A 130 6.52 -1.96 -11.54
CA GLU A 130 5.07 -2.08 -11.73
C GLU A 130 4.68 -3.55 -11.67
N LEU A 131 3.76 -3.88 -10.75
CA LEU A 131 3.19 -5.23 -10.61
C LEU A 131 1.75 -5.23 -11.08
N GLY A 132 1.50 -5.87 -12.24
CA GLY A 132 0.18 -5.99 -12.85
C GLY A 132 -0.81 -6.76 -11.99
N ALA A 133 -2.10 -6.57 -12.26
CA ALA A 133 -3.18 -7.17 -11.49
C ALA A 133 -3.03 -8.70 -11.39
N GLY A 134 -3.21 -9.23 -10.19
CA GLY A 134 -3.13 -10.66 -9.93
C GLY A 134 -1.72 -11.27 -9.95
N ALA A 135 -0.67 -10.51 -10.22
CA ALA A 135 0.70 -11.04 -10.24
C ALA A 135 1.11 -11.65 -8.90
N LYS A 136 1.90 -12.73 -8.95
CA LYS A 136 2.38 -13.47 -7.77
C LYS A 136 3.91 -13.46 -7.74
N VAL A 137 4.51 -12.86 -6.73
CA VAL A 137 5.95 -12.87 -6.52
C VAL A 137 6.27 -13.93 -5.46
N LEU A 138 6.96 -14.98 -5.86
CA LEU A 138 7.30 -16.12 -5.01
C LEU A 138 8.43 -15.79 -4.02
N PRO A 139 8.65 -16.64 -2.98
CA PRO A 139 9.73 -16.42 -2.01
C PRO A 139 11.11 -16.38 -2.68
N ASN A 140 12.04 -15.62 -2.08
CA ASN A 140 13.43 -15.45 -2.54
C ASN A 140 13.61 -14.76 -3.90
N VAL A 141 12.54 -14.27 -4.53
CA VAL A 141 12.63 -13.53 -5.80
C VAL A 141 13.20 -12.13 -5.56
N LYS A 142 14.08 -11.72 -6.46
CA LYS A 142 14.61 -10.34 -6.53
C LYS A 142 14.24 -9.72 -7.87
N ILE A 143 13.52 -8.60 -7.83
CA ILE A 143 13.13 -7.82 -9.00
C ILE A 143 13.98 -6.55 -9.02
N GLY A 144 14.64 -6.28 -10.15
CA GLY A 144 15.44 -5.06 -10.35
C GLY A 144 14.59 -3.80 -10.45
N ASN A 145 15.24 -2.66 -10.69
CA ASN A 145 14.54 -1.39 -10.88
C ASN A 145 13.86 -1.32 -12.26
N HIS A 146 12.80 -0.53 -12.36
CA HIS A 146 12.09 -0.24 -13.62
C HIS A 146 11.55 -1.50 -14.35
N VAL A 147 11.23 -2.55 -13.61
CA VAL A 147 10.66 -3.78 -14.17
C VAL A 147 9.14 -3.69 -14.20
N HIS A 148 8.54 -4.15 -15.30
CA HIS A 148 7.11 -4.31 -15.44
C HIS A 148 6.75 -5.80 -15.42
N VAL A 149 5.97 -6.22 -14.45
CA VAL A 149 5.44 -7.58 -14.33
C VAL A 149 4.00 -7.58 -14.85
N GLY A 150 3.72 -8.41 -15.84
CA GLY A 150 2.40 -8.49 -16.46
C GLY A 150 1.31 -9.00 -15.49
N ALA A 151 0.05 -8.77 -15.85
CA ALA A 151 -1.06 -9.28 -15.08
C ALA A 151 -1.04 -10.83 -15.02
N ASN A 152 -1.39 -11.37 -13.84
CA ASN A 152 -1.42 -12.82 -13.56
C ASN A 152 -0.09 -13.58 -13.78
N CYS A 153 1.03 -12.89 -13.92
CA CYS A 153 2.34 -13.52 -13.96
C CYS A 153 2.71 -14.15 -12.60
N VAL A 154 3.47 -15.25 -12.67
CA VAL A 154 4.06 -15.95 -11.51
C VAL A 154 5.56 -16.06 -11.68
#